data_73ca8ef7cc1aada9ce830565321ad449
#
_entry.id   73ca8ef7cc1aada9ce830565321ad449
#
_cell.length_a   1.000
_cell.length_b   1.000
_cell.length_c   1.000
_cell.angle_alpha   90.00
_cell.angle_beta   90.00
_cell.angle_gamma   90.00
#
_symmetry.space_group_name_H-M   'P 1'
#
loop_
_entity.id
_entity.type
_entity.pdbx_description
1 polymer ?
#
loop_
_entity_poly.entity_id
_entity_poly.type
_entity_poly.pdbx_seq_one_letter_code
_entity_poly.pdbx_strand_id
1 'polypeptide(L)'
;MINFQAPINNLGYGVAGYNIFKEIIKIHPSAALYPISTPEFTDQYIEKGMANRNKTNGQLLYQYNGLSIYPSLKMWHQNDVHTHIGKGKHIGFPIFELTEFSNEEKLSMWHCDRLFVCSKWAKEVLIENNIKNPEDIHVVPLGVDTQIFKPAPSRNDDKTIFFNCGKWEVRKGHDVLIECFNAAFEPQDNVELWMMCDNPFIGQMNQQWANLYKNSKLGNKIKFIPRQETHEDVYNIMRRVDCGV
;
A
#
# COMPACT_ATOMS: atom_id res chain seq x y z
N MET A 1 -19.93 -10.24 11.59
CA MET A 1 -19.33 -8.90 11.62
C MET A 1 -17.82 -9.06 11.71
N ILE A 2 -17.04 -8.17 11.16
CA ILE A 2 -15.57 -8.09 11.29
C ILE A 2 -15.20 -6.65 11.60
N ASN A 3 -14.23 -6.42 12.48
CA ASN A 3 -13.66 -5.11 12.75
C ASN A 3 -12.39 -4.96 11.92
N PHE A 4 -12.32 -3.97 11.05
CA PHE A 4 -11.18 -3.73 10.18
C PHE A 4 -10.48 -2.42 10.57
N GLN A 5 -9.17 -2.49 10.74
CA GLN A 5 -8.32 -1.34 11.07
C GLN A 5 -7.26 -1.17 10.00
N ALA A 6 -7.24 -0.02 9.36
CA ALA A 6 -6.22 0.38 8.40
C ALA A 6 -6.25 1.90 8.22
N PRO A 7 -5.18 2.53 7.73
CA PRO A 7 -5.26 3.91 7.25
C PRO A 7 -6.14 3.98 5.99
N ILE A 8 -6.76 5.14 5.78
CA ILE A 8 -7.55 5.45 4.57
C ILE A 8 -7.00 6.77 4.02
N ASN A 9 -6.05 6.66 3.12
CA ASN A 9 -5.38 7.81 2.50
C ASN A 9 -4.76 7.41 1.15
N ASN A 10 -4.17 8.38 0.45
CA ASN A 10 -3.55 8.19 -0.86
C ASN A 10 -2.10 7.64 -0.82
N LEU A 11 -1.63 7.12 0.31
CA LEU A 11 -0.36 6.42 0.43
C LEU A 11 -0.55 4.90 0.31
N GLY A 12 0.54 4.15 0.12
CA GLY A 12 0.49 2.71 -0.14
C GLY A 12 -0.37 1.90 0.84
N TYR A 13 -0.20 2.12 2.15
CA TYR A 13 -1.03 1.47 3.17
C TYR A 13 -2.51 1.89 3.09
N GLY A 14 -2.77 3.17 2.83
CA GLY A 14 -4.13 3.70 2.75
C GLY A 14 -4.88 3.20 1.52
N VAL A 15 -4.21 3.15 0.38
CA VAL A 15 -4.75 2.57 -0.86
C VAL A 15 -5.05 1.09 -0.68
N ALA A 16 -4.13 0.31 -0.10
CA ALA A 16 -4.35 -1.10 0.18
C ALA A 16 -5.49 -1.31 1.20
N GLY A 17 -5.48 -0.54 2.30
CA GLY A 17 -6.51 -0.60 3.34
C GLY A 17 -7.90 -0.30 2.80
N TYR A 18 -8.04 0.76 2.02
CA TYR A 18 -9.31 1.10 1.37
C TYR A 18 -9.81 -0.03 0.45
N ASN A 19 -8.97 -0.53 -0.45
CA ASN A 19 -9.38 -1.55 -1.41
C ASN A 19 -9.74 -2.88 -0.73
N ILE A 20 -8.99 -3.30 0.29
CA ILE A 20 -9.33 -4.48 1.09
C ILE A 20 -10.68 -4.26 1.79
N PHE A 21 -10.88 -3.10 2.44
CA PHE A 21 -12.13 -2.82 3.13
C PHE A 21 -13.33 -2.77 2.18
N LYS A 22 -13.17 -2.15 1.01
CA LYS A 22 -14.18 -2.11 -0.06
C LYS A 22 -14.67 -3.51 -0.44
N GLU A 23 -13.78 -4.49 -0.55
CA GLU A 23 -14.15 -5.86 -0.86
C GLU A 23 -14.73 -6.59 0.38
N ILE A 24 -14.19 -6.37 1.56
CA ILE A 24 -14.76 -6.94 2.79
C ILE A 24 -16.20 -6.51 3.00
N ILE A 25 -16.53 -5.23 2.85
CA ILE A 25 -17.88 -4.73 3.12
C ILE A 25 -18.92 -5.14 2.07
N LYS A 26 -18.48 -5.49 0.86
CA LYS A 26 -19.34 -6.10 -0.16
C LYS A 26 -19.77 -7.51 0.24
N ILE A 27 -18.85 -8.30 0.78
CA ILE A 27 -19.10 -9.68 1.21
C ILE A 27 -19.77 -9.70 2.61
N HIS A 28 -19.34 -8.81 3.48
CA HIS A 28 -19.82 -8.69 4.87
C HIS A 28 -20.37 -7.29 5.12
N PRO A 29 -21.64 -7.02 4.76
CA PRO A 29 -22.24 -5.68 4.85
C PRO A 29 -22.27 -5.05 6.25
N SER A 30 -22.04 -5.85 7.30
CA SER A 30 -21.92 -5.43 8.69
C SER A 30 -20.48 -5.19 9.15
N ALA A 31 -19.49 -5.27 8.26
CA ALA A 31 -18.09 -4.98 8.60
C ALA A 31 -17.97 -3.53 9.14
N ALA A 32 -17.22 -3.37 10.22
CA ALA A 32 -16.97 -2.09 10.86
C ALA A 32 -15.56 -1.59 10.51
N LEU A 33 -15.43 -0.33 10.12
CA LEU A 33 -14.17 0.33 9.81
C LEU A 33 -13.70 1.18 10.99
N TYR A 34 -12.47 0.94 11.41
CA TYR A 34 -11.75 1.72 12.41
C TYR A 34 -10.51 2.33 11.75
N PRO A 35 -10.61 3.50 11.12
CA PRO A 35 -9.49 4.11 10.45
C PRO A 35 -8.33 4.39 11.41
N ILE A 36 -7.12 4.08 10.99
CA ILE A 36 -5.90 4.56 11.65
C ILE A 36 -5.69 5.99 11.15
N SER A 37 -5.86 6.98 12.01
CA SER A 37 -5.99 8.42 11.68
C SER A 37 -7.31 8.80 10.97
N THR A 38 -7.49 10.09 10.73
CA THR A 38 -8.65 10.59 9.98
C THR A 38 -8.53 10.20 8.50
N PRO A 39 -9.60 9.62 7.90
CA PRO A 39 -9.61 9.36 6.47
C PRO A 39 -9.39 10.64 5.65
N GLU A 40 -8.55 10.57 4.61
CA GLU A 40 -8.30 11.69 3.69
C GLU A 40 -9.42 11.87 2.67
N PHE A 41 -10.22 10.85 2.46
CA PHE A 41 -11.40 10.86 1.59
C PHE A 41 -12.51 9.99 2.17
N THR A 42 -13.73 10.15 1.66
CA THR A 42 -14.89 9.35 2.06
C THR A 42 -15.70 8.93 0.83
N ASP A 43 -16.38 7.81 0.96
CA ASP A 43 -17.36 7.29 0.01
C ASP A 43 -18.40 6.41 0.72
N GLN A 44 -19.34 5.88 -0.04
CA GLN A 44 -20.41 5.01 0.49
C GLN A 44 -19.92 3.80 1.30
N TYR A 45 -18.72 3.25 0.98
CA TYR A 45 -18.15 2.09 1.69
C TYR A 45 -17.57 2.51 3.04
N ILE A 46 -16.83 3.60 3.06
CA ILE A 46 -16.25 4.18 4.28
C ILE A 46 -17.36 4.64 5.23
N GLU A 47 -18.34 5.38 4.72
CA GLU A 47 -19.49 5.87 5.50
C GLU A 47 -20.26 4.71 6.14
N LYS A 48 -20.54 3.66 5.38
CA LYS A 48 -21.22 2.46 5.88
C LYS A 48 -20.38 1.74 6.94
N GLY A 49 -19.07 1.59 6.72
CA GLY A 49 -18.16 0.98 7.68
C GLY A 49 -18.06 1.75 8.99
N MET A 50 -18.02 3.08 8.92
CA MET A 50 -18.00 3.94 10.08
C MET A 50 -19.35 3.96 10.83
N ALA A 51 -20.46 3.90 10.11
CA ALA A 51 -21.78 3.73 10.72
C ALA A 51 -21.90 2.39 11.46
N ASN A 52 -21.36 1.31 10.90
CA ASN A 52 -21.28 0.01 11.57
C ASN A 52 -20.36 0.07 12.81
N ARG A 53 -19.26 0.81 12.77
CA ARG A 53 -18.41 1.08 13.93
C ARG A 53 -19.18 1.70 15.07
N ASN A 54 -20.00 2.70 14.79
CA ASN A 54 -20.80 3.37 15.82
C ASN A 54 -21.79 2.40 16.51
N LYS A 55 -22.39 1.48 15.76
CA LYS A 55 -23.21 0.40 16.33
C LYS A 55 -22.39 -0.53 17.21
N THR A 56 -21.20 -0.91 16.79
CA THR A 56 -20.30 -1.79 17.57
C THR A 56 -19.84 -1.10 18.85
N ASN A 57 -19.47 0.18 18.78
CA ASN A 57 -19.11 0.97 19.97
C ASN A 57 -20.28 1.11 20.96
N GLY A 58 -21.50 1.34 20.46
CA GLY A 58 -22.71 1.35 21.27
C GLY A 58 -22.93 0.01 22.00
N GLN A 59 -22.75 -1.11 21.29
CA GLN A 59 -22.84 -2.44 21.89
C GLN A 59 -21.76 -2.68 22.96
N LEU A 60 -20.53 -2.23 22.72
CA LEU A 60 -19.44 -2.35 23.70
C LEU A 60 -19.73 -1.53 24.98
N LEU A 61 -20.35 -0.37 24.87
CA LEU A 61 -20.72 0.46 26.01
C LEU A 61 -21.90 -0.12 26.81
N TYR A 62 -22.91 -0.66 26.13
CA TYR A 62 -24.10 -1.25 26.78
C TYR A 62 -23.86 -2.66 27.29
N GLN A 63 -22.93 -3.40 26.72
CA GLN A 63 -22.65 -4.79 27.08
C GLN A 63 -21.27 -4.91 27.71
N TYR A 64 -21.09 -4.36 28.90
CA TYR A 64 -19.86 -4.57 29.69
C TYR A 64 -19.58 -6.08 29.92
N ASN A 65 -20.61 -6.91 29.80
CA ASN A 65 -20.57 -8.37 29.82
C ASN A 65 -20.76 -9.03 28.45
N GLY A 66 -21.14 -8.29 27.44
CA GLY A 66 -21.38 -8.78 26.10
C GLY A 66 -20.12 -8.60 25.26
N LEU A 67 -19.56 -9.70 24.92
CA LEU A 67 -18.34 -9.79 24.17
C LEU A 67 -18.60 -9.48 22.72
N SER A 68 -18.00 -8.44 22.18
CA SER A 68 -17.77 -8.39 20.76
C SER A 68 -16.78 -9.53 20.42
N ILE A 69 -17.33 -10.70 20.11
CA ILE A 69 -16.60 -11.90 19.69
C ILE A 69 -16.17 -11.82 18.23
N TYR A 70 -16.47 -10.70 17.57
CA TYR A 70 -16.14 -10.50 16.17
C TYR A 70 -14.63 -10.38 15.98
N PRO A 71 -14.06 -11.04 14.96
CA PRO A 71 -12.64 -10.95 14.68
C PRO A 71 -12.27 -9.52 14.32
N SER A 72 -11.04 -9.16 14.67
CA SER A 72 -10.40 -7.91 14.31
C SER A 72 -9.26 -8.19 13.33
N LEU A 73 -9.22 -7.47 12.22
CA LEU A 73 -8.12 -7.49 11.26
C LEU A 73 -7.47 -6.09 11.24
N LYS A 74 -6.19 -6.01 11.60
CA LYS A 74 -5.42 -4.77 11.54
C LYS A 74 -4.32 -4.87 10.52
N MET A 75 -4.36 -4.01 9.51
CA MET A 75 -3.31 -3.84 8.52
C MET A 75 -2.48 -2.61 8.87
N TRP A 76 -1.28 -2.82 9.35
CA TRP A 76 -0.38 -1.75 9.79
C TRP A 76 1.08 -2.23 9.85
N HIS A 77 1.97 -1.36 10.35
CA HIS A 77 3.36 -1.69 10.60
C HIS A 77 3.53 -2.81 11.64
N GLN A 78 4.58 -3.60 11.50
CA GLN A 78 4.88 -4.76 12.34
C GLN A 78 5.03 -4.44 13.84
N ASN A 79 5.44 -3.20 14.18
CA ASN A 79 5.60 -2.77 15.57
C ASN A 79 4.29 -2.45 16.31
N ASP A 80 3.17 -2.29 15.58
CA ASP A 80 1.89 -1.90 16.18
C ASP A 80 0.69 -2.69 15.64
N VAL A 81 0.89 -3.91 15.13
CA VAL A 81 -0.25 -4.75 14.71
C VAL A 81 -0.99 -5.39 15.87
N HIS A 82 -0.43 -5.40 17.09
CA HIS A 82 -1.01 -6.05 18.27
C HIS A 82 -2.23 -5.35 18.84
N THR A 83 -2.39 -4.06 18.63
CA THR A 83 -3.58 -3.34 19.10
C THR A 83 -4.79 -3.70 18.26
N HIS A 84 -5.91 -4.05 18.88
CA HIS A 84 -7.10 -4.52 18.18
C HIS A 84 -8.39 -4.04 18.83
N ILE A 85 -9.49 -4.23 18.12
CA ILE A 85 -10.82 -3.82 18.56
C ILE A 85 -11.64 -5.05 18.96
N GLY A 86 -12.22 -5.01 20.16
CA GLY A 86 -13.07 -6.08 20.67
C GLY A 86 -12.28 -7.20 21.36
N LYS A 87 -12.97 -8.32 21.61
CA LYS A 87 -12.43 -9.49 22.33
C LYS A 87 -12.43 -10.77 21.47
N GLY A 88 -12.73 -10.64 20.19
CA GLY A 88 -12.64 -11.74 19.24
C GLY A 88 -11.19 -12.00 18.83
N LYS A 89 -11.01 -12.99 17.96
CA LYS A 89 -9.68 -13.29 17.41
C LYS A 89 -9.08 -12.06 16.74
N HIS A 90 -7.81 -11.85 17.02
CA HIS A 90 -7.05 -10.76 16.42
C HIS A 90 -6.12 -11.27 15.33
N ILE A 91 -6.26 -10.69 14.13
CA ILE A 91 -5.46 -10.99 12.97
C ILE A 91 -4.62 -9.75 12.64
N GLY A 92 -3.30 -9.89 12.73
CA GLY A 92 -2.37 -8.87 12.28
C GLY A 92 -2.07 -9.05 10.80
N PHE A 93 -1.98 -7.95 10.05
CA PHE A 93 -1.55 -7.94 8.66
C PHE A 93 -0.39 -6.94 8.50
N PRO A 94 0.82 -7.30 9.00
CA PRO A 94 2.00 -6.47 8.83
C PRO A 94 2.48 -6.50 7.39
N ILE A 95 2.89 -5.32 6.90
CA ILE A 95 3.61 -5.19 5.63
C ILE A 95 5.00 -4.66 5.96
N PHE A 96 6.02 -5.44 5.66
CA PHE A 96 7.41 -5.14 5.99
C PHE A 96 8.37 -5.54 4.86
N GLU A 97 9.58 -5.01 4.93
CA GLU A 97 10.66 -5.21 3.94
C GLU A 97 11.98 -5.59 4.66
N LEU A 98 11.86 -6.15 5.88
CA LEU A 98 12.97 -6.49 6.77
C LEU A 98 13.11 -8.01 6.87
N THR A 99 14.33 -8.50 7.07
CA THR A 99 14.65 -9.90 7.36
C THR A 99 14.84 -10.18 8.84
N GLU A 100 15.05 -9.12 9.63
CA GLU A 100 15.23 -9.18 11.07
C GLU A 100 14.34 -8.15 11.77
N PHE A 101 13.91 -8.45 12.97
CA PHE A 101 13.00 -7.61 13.76
C PHE A 101 13.56 -7.36 15.14
N SER A 102 13.28 -6.19 15.68
CA SER A 102 13.51 -5.87 17.09
C SER A 102 12.62 -6.74 17.98
N ASN A 103 12.96 -6.81 19.28
CA ASN A 103 12.13 -7.54 20.25
C ASN A 103 10.72 -6.97 20.37
N GLU A 104 10.56 -5.65 20.24
CA GLU A 104 9.27 -4.98 20.25
C GLU A 104 8.40 -5.38 19.06
N GLU A 105 8.97 -5.38 17.86
CA GLU A 105 8.29 -5.82 16.64
C GLU A 105 7.88 -7.30 16.70
N LYS A 106 8.80 -8.17 17.18
CA LYS A 106 8.51 -9.60 17.39
C LYS A 106 7.36 -9.77 18.37
N LEU A 107 7.38 -9.07 19.48
CA LEU A 107 6.35 -9.16 20.52
C LEU A 107 4.99 -8.67 19.98
N SER A 108 4.99 -7.56 19.24
CA SER A 108 3.77 -7.03 18.62
C SER A 108 3.11 -8.06 17.69
N MET A 109 3.87 -8.68 16.80
CA MET A 109 3.35 -9.71 15.89
C MET A 109 2.99 -11.01 16.63
N TRP A 110 3.73 -11.37 17.66
CA TRP A 110 3.45 -12.58 18.47
C TRP A 110 2.12 -12.51 19.20
N HIS A 111 1.68 -11.32 19.64
CA HIS A 111 0.39 -11.14 20.32
C HIS A 111 -0.85 -11.34 19.43
N CYS A 112 -0.70 -11.33 18.12
CA CYS A 112 -1.82 -11.62 17.23
C CYS A 112 -2.17 -13.13 17.28
N ASP A 113 -3.44 -13.51 17.18
CA ASP A 113 -3.85 -14.92 17.08
C ASP A 113 -3.39 -15.52 15.74
N ARG A 114 -3.47 -14.74 14.68
CA ARG A 114 -3.06 -15.10 13.31
C ARG A 114 -2.32 -13.94 12.68
N LEU A 115 -1.47 -14.27 11.70
CA LEU A 115 -0.83 -13.29 10.85
C LEU A 115 -1.16 -13.53 9.37
N PHE A 116 -1.54 -12.47 8.69
CA PHE A 116 -1.60 -12.42 7.23
C PHE A 116 -0.34 -11.72 6.73
N VAL A 117 0.21 -12.18 5.62
CA VAL A 117 1.37 -11.59 4.96
C VAL A 117 1.20 -11.56 3.45
N CYS A 118 1.79 -10.59 2.77
CA CYS A 118 1.58 -10.38 1.34
C CYS A 118 2.27 -11.43 0.45
N SER A 119 3.28 -12.15 0.94
CA SER A 119 4.10 -13.03 0.12
C SER A 119 4.59 -14.27 0.88
N LYS A 120 5.02 -15.28 0.14
CA LYS A 120 5.70 -16.47 0.70
C LYS A 120 6.99 -16.08 1.42
N TRP A 121 7.77 -15.18 0.82
CA TRP A 121 8.98 -14.62 1.45
C TRP A 121 8.68 -14.04 2.84
N ALA A 122 7.65 -13.20 2.96
CA ALA A 122 7.27 -12.63 4.26
C ALA A 122 6.87 -13.72 5.27
N LYS A 123 6.21 -14.81 4.84
CA LYS A 123 5.91 -15.95 5.70
C LYS A 123 7.19 -16.64 6.19
N GLU A 124 8.15 -16.89 5.28
CA GLU A 124 9.43 -17.51 5.59
C GLU A 124 10.22 -16.67 6.60
N VAL A 125 10.31 -15.36 6.39
CA VAL A 125 10.96 -14.43 7.34
C VAL A 125 10.34 -14.49 8.75
N LEU A 126 9.01 -14.54 8.87
CA LEU A 126 8.35 -14.66 10.16
C LEU A 126 8.66 -16.00 10.87
N ILE A 127 8.73 -17.08 10.11
CA ILE A 127 9.09 -18.42 10.63
C ILE A 127 10.54 -18.44 11.09
N GLU A 128 11.48 -17.96 10.30
CA GLU A 128 12.92 -17.86 10.63
C GLU A 128 13.18 -17.02 11.87
N ASN A 129 12.39 -15.98 12.09
CA ASN A 129 12.43 -15.17 13.31
C ASN A 129 11.67 -15.76 14.51
N ASN A 130 11.09 -16.96 14.37
CA ASN A 130 10.31 -17.65 15.41
C ASN A 130 9.15 -16.82 15.98
N ILE A 131 8.48 -16.04 15.14
CA ILE A 131 7.39 -15.14 15.57
C ILE A 131 6.08 -15.91 15.79
N LYS A 132 5.77 -16.85 14.90
CA LYS A 132 4.55 -17.69 14.95
C LYS A 132 4.80 -19.07 14.36
N ASN A 133 3.94 -20.02 14.72
CA ASN A 133 3.91 -21.31 14.05
C ASN A 133 3.47 -21.14 12.58
N PRO A 134 3.99 -21.96 11.67
CA PRO A 134 3.66 -21.87 10.24
C PRO A 134 2.17 -21.94 9.91
N GLU A 135 1.38 -22.68 10.71
CA GLU A 135 -0.07 -22.84 10.57
C GLU A 135 -0.85 -21.57 10.95
N ASP A 136 -0.25 -20.68 11.72
CA ASP A 136 -0.85 -19.40 12.14
C ASP A 136 -0.49 -18.23 11.21
N ILE A 137 0.34 -18.49 10.19
CA ILE A 137 0.76 -17.49 9.19
C ILE A 137 0.17 -17.84 7.84
N HIS A 138 -0.67 -16.95 7.30
CA HIS A 138 -1.35 -17.14 6.03
C HIS A 138 -0.86 -16.16 4.99
N VAL A 139 -0.52 -16.65 3.79
CA VAL A 139 -0.14 -15.80 2.66
C VAL A 139 -1.41 -15.30 2.00
N VAL A 140 -1.60 -13.98 2.04
CA VAL A 140 -2.74 -13.25 1.46
C VAL A 140 -2.17 -12.14 0.56
N PRO A 141 -1.89 -12.43 -0.71
CA PRO A 141 -1.34 -11.43 -1.63
C PRO A 141 -2.31 -10.25 -1.80
N LEU A 142 -1.75 -9.06 -1.94
CA LEU A 142 -2.55 -7.90 -2.33
C LEU A 142 -3.02 -8.07 -3.78
N GLY A 143 -4.24 -7.61 -4.03
CA GLY A 143 -4.85 -7.63 -5.35
C GLY A 143 -4.70 -6.31 -6.10
N VAL A 144 -5.19 -6.29 -7.33
CA VAL A 144 -5.36 -5.10 -8.15
C VAL A 144 -6.81 -5.02 -8.64
N ASP A 145 -7.36 -3.82 -8.73
CA ASP A 145 -8.70 -3.62 -9.29
C ASP A 145 -8.65 -3.77 -10.82
N THR A 146 -9.03 -4.95 -11.33
CA THR A 146 -9.01 -5.29 -12.76
C THR A 146 -10.11 -4.59 -13.57
N GLN A 147 -11.04 -3.90 -12.92
CA GLN A 147 -12.02 -3.06 -13.63
C GLN A 147 -11.37 -1.75 -14.08
N ILE A 148 -10.38 -1.26 -13.33
CA ILE A 148 -9.61 -0.06 -13.63
C ILE A 148 -8.33 -0.44 -14.38
N PHE A 149 -7.47 -1.25 -13.77
CA PHE A 149 -6.18 -1.64 -14.33
C PHE A 149 -6.32 -2.87 -15.22
N LYS A 150 -6.38 -2.66 -16.50
CA LYS A 150 -6.56 -3.68 -17.53
C LYS A 150 -5.59 -3.47 -18.69
N PRO A 151 -5.29 -4.51 -19.49
CA PRO A 151 -4.43 -4.36 -20.65
C PRO A 151 -4.88 -3.21 -21.55
N ALA A 152 -3.94 -2.37 -21.94
CA ALA A 152 -4.17 -1.30 -22.89
C ALA A 152 -3.89 -1.79 -24.33
N PRO A 153 -4.52 -1.21 -25.35
CA PRO A 153 -4.15 -1.48 -26.73
C PRO A 153 -2.71 -0.99 -26.99
N SER A 154 -2.01 -1.68 -27.88
CA SER A 154 -0.66 -1.28 -28.30
C SER A 154 -0.69 0.12 -28.89
N ARG A 155 0.33 0.90 -28.60
CA ARG A 155 0.54 2.20 -29.24
C ARG A 155 1.13 1.96 -30.64
N ASN A 156 0.78 2.85 -31.56
CA ASN A 156 1.27 2.82 -32.96
C ASN A 156 2.40 3.83 -33.20
N ASP A 157 3.18 4.17 -32.18
CA ASP A 157 4.35 5.04 -32.31
C ASP A 157 5.64 4.27 -32.00
N ASP A 158 6.75 4.74 -32.58
CA ASP A 158 8.07 4.11 -32.41
C ASP A 158 8.78 4.51 -31.10
N LYS A 159 8.10 5.24 -30.23
CA LYS A 159 8.68 5.72 -28.96
C LYS A 159 8.52 4.69 -27.87
N THR A 160 9.59 4.40 -27.15
CA THR A 160 9.53 3.61 -25.92
C THR A 160 9.48 4.52 -24.69
N ILE A 161 8.43 4.35 -23.88
CA ILE A 161 8.23 5.12 -22.65
C ILE A 161 8.45 4.21 -21.44
N PHE A 162 9.48 4.52 -20.67
CA PHE A 162 9.75 3.96 -19.36
C PHE A 162 8.99 4.74 -18.29
N PHE A 163 8.50 4.08 -17.27
CA PHE A 163 7.68 4.71 -16.24
C PHE A 163 8.10 4.26 -14.84
N ASN A 164 8.35 5.23 -13.97
CA ASN A 164 8.53 5.01 -12.54
C ASN A 164 7.45 5.77 -11.77
N CYS A 165 6.85 5.08 -10.82
CA CYS A 165 5.82 5.65 -9.95
C CYS A 165 6.11 5.28 -8.49
N GLY A 166 6.25 6.30 -7.65
CA GLY A 166 6.50 6.05 -6.24
C GLY A 166 6.99 7.25 -5.46
N LYS A 167 7.36 6.98 -4.22
CA LYS A 167 7.94 8.00 -3.35
C LYS A 167 9.43 8.16 -3.67
N TRP A 168 9.90 9.41 -3.80
CA TRP A 168 11.34 9.67 -3.94
C TRP A 168 12.13 9.12 -2.75
N GLU A 169 12.89 8.07 -2.97
CA GLU A 169 13.73 7.40 -1.96
C GLU A 169 14.91 6.66 -2.63
N VAL A 170 16.07 6.63 -1.96
CA VAL A 170 17.22 5.81 -2.39
C VAL A 170 16.83 4.33 -2.43
N ARG A 171 16.05 3.86 -1.46
CA ARG A 171 15.54 2.47 -1.39
C ARG A 171 14.75 2.05 -2.65
N LYS A 172 14.19 3.00 -3.40
CA LYS A 172 13.49 2.75 -4.67
C LYS A 172 14.43 2.74 -5.88
N GLY A 173 15.74 2.90 -5.66
CA GLY A 173 16.75 2.88 -6.73
C GLY A 173 16.72 4.12 -7.62
N HIS A 174 16.17 5.24 -7.18
CA HIS A 174 16.09 6.45 -8.00
C HIS A 174 17.47 7.02 -8.35
N ASP A 175 18.49 6.83 -7.51
CA ASP A 175 19.88 7.17 -7.77
C ASP A 175 20.45 6.29 -8.89
N VAL A 176 20.20 4.99 -8.83
CA VAL A 176 20.66 4.03 -9.84
C VAL A 176 19.89 4.17 -11.16
N LEU A 177 18.57 4.42 -11.11
CA LEU A 177 17.73 4.51 -12.30
C LEU A 177 18.22 5.58 -13.29
N ILE A 178 18.57 6.78 -12.81
CA ILE A 178 19.04 7.85 -13.70
C ILE A 178 20.40 7.52 -14.32
N GLU A 179 21.29 6.89 -13.56
CA GLU A 179 22.60 6.45 -14.08
C GLU A 179 22.41 5.38 -15.15
N CYS A 180 21.57 4.37 -14.90
CA CYS A 180 21.27 3.31 -15.86
C CYS A 180 20.63 3.85 -17.13
N PHE A 181 19.66 4.79 -17.02
CA PHE A 181 18.99 5.38 -18.16
C PHE A 181 19.97 6.18 -19.04
N ASN A 182 20.86 6.97 -18.43
CA ASN A 182 21.90 7.72 -19.15
C ASN A 182 23.01 6.83 -19.74
N ALA A 183 23.22 5.63 -19.21
CA ALA A 183 24.17 4.67 -19.74
C ALA A 183 23.58 3.84 -20.89
N ALA A 184 22.28 3.52 -20.82
CA ALA A 184 21.60 2.67 -21.78
C ALA A 184 21.24 3.38 -23.09
N PHE A 185 21.04 4.70 -23.07
CA PHE A 185 20.49 5.44 -24.21
C PHE A 185 21.34 6.66 -24.60
N GLU A 186 21.19 7.04 -25.89
CA GLU A 186 21.81 8.21 -26.48
C GLU A 186 20.76 9.31 -26.82
N PRO A 187 21.17 10.59 -27.02
CA PRO A 187 20.23 11.68 -27.33
C PRO A 187 19.33 11.44 -28.55
N GLN A 188 19.77 10.66 -29.55
CA GLN A 188 19.01 10.33 -30.76
C GLN A 188 17.99 9.21 -30.56
N ASP A 189 18.09 8.42 -29.49
CA ASP A 189 17.18 7.30 -29.26
C ASP A 189 15.74 7.79 -28.99
N ASN A 190 14.75 7.12 -29.55
CA ASN A 190 13.36 7.51 -29.39
C ASN A 190 12.75 6.96 -28.09
N VAL A 191 13.29 7.41 -26.96
CA VAL A 191 12.89 6.99 -25.62
C VAL A 191 12.48 8.17 -24.74
N GLU A 192 11.63 7.92 -23.76
CA GLU A 192 11.31 8.85 -22.68
C GLU A 192 11.29 8.12 -21.34
N LEU A 193 11.64 8.80 -20.25
CA LEU A 193 11.46 8.34 -18.88
C LEU A 193 10.44 9.24 -18.17
N TRP A 194 9.32 8.65 -17.80
CA TRP A 194 8.26 9.35 -17.09
C TRP A 194 8.35 9.06 -15.60
N MET A 195 8.48 10.13 -14.81
CA MET A 195 8.65 10.06 -13.37
C MET A 195 7.40 10.65 -12.69
N MET A 196 6.55 9.80 -12.16
CA MET A 196 5.41 10.16 -11.30
C MET A 196 5.81 9.91 -9.83
N CYS A 197 6.78 10.68 -9.38
CA CYS A 197 7.41 10.51 -8.08
C CYS A 197 7.24 11.77 -7.23
N ASP A 198 6.86 11.56 -5.97
CA ASP A 198 6.66 12.61 -4.98
C ASP A 198 7.01 12.08 -3.59
N ASN A 199 7.54 12.93 -2.70
CA ASN A 199 7.71 12.62 -1.28
C ASN A 199 6.96 13.65 -0.44
N PRO A 200 5.75 13.33 0.04
CA PRO A 200 4.91 14.28 0.78
C PRO A 200 5.47 14.62 2.17
N PHE A 201 6.45 13.86 2.67
CA PHE A 201 7.05 14.07 3.99
C PHE A 201 8.26 15.00 3.96
N ILE A 202 8.96 15.08 2.82
CA ILE A 202 10.21 15.85 2.67
C ILE A 202 10.18 16.62 1.35
N GLY A 203 9.44 17.73 1.30
CA GLY A 203 9.22 18.50 0.07
C GLY A 203 10.52 19.01 -0.59
N GLN A 204 11.53 19.37 0.21
CA GLN A 204 12.83 19.82 -0.31
C GLN A 204 13.55 18.70 -1.10
N MET A 205 13.36 17.46 -0.73
CA MET A 205 13.93 16.29 -1.43
C MET A 205 13.36 16.17 -2.85
N ASN A 206 12.10 16.49 -3.06
CA ASN A 206 11.46 16.43 -4.39
C ASN A 206 12.20 17.31 -5.40
N GLN A 207 12.59 18.52 -5.00
CA GLN A 207 13.33 19.42 -5.86
C GLN A 207 14.75 18.94 -6.13
N GLN A 208 15.41 18.37 -5.15
CA GLN A 208 16.76 17.80 -5.31
C GLN A 208 16.76 16.66 -6.32
N TRP A 209 15.84 15.71 -6.19
CA TRP A 209 15.67 14.60 -7.14
C TRP A 209 15.31 15.11 -8.53
N ALA A 210 14.35 16.02 -8.65
CA ALA A 210 13.96 16.59 -9.94
C ALA A 210 15.15 17.28 -10.64
N ASN A 211 15.98 18.02 -9.91
CA ASN A 211 17.16 18.67 -10.44
C ASN A 211 18.22 17.66 -10.90
N LEU A 212 18.45 16.58 -10.13
CA LEU A 212 19.39 15.51 -10.51
C LEU A 212 19.01 14.93 -11.88
N TYR A 213 17.75 14.58 -12.07
CA TYR A 213 17.24 14.02 -13.32
C TYR A 213 17.28 15.05 -14.47
N LYS A 214 16.82 16.26 -14.26
CA LYS A 214 16.81 17.33 -15.28
C LYS A 214 18.21 17.70 -15.79
N ASN A 215 19.19 17.69 -14.91
CA ASN A 215 20.57 18.06 -15.24
C ASN A 215 21.42 16.89 -15.74
N SER A 216 20.84 15.70 -15.89
CA SER A 216 21.54 14.54 -16.41
C SER A 216 21.73 14.60 -17.93
N LYS A 217 22.57 13.71 -18.50
CA LYS A 217 22.84 13.60 -19.96
C LYS A 217 21.56 13.59 -20.80
N LEU A 218 20.52 12.88 -20.37
CA LEU A 218 19.25 12.74 -21.07
C LEU A 218 18.10 13.48 -20.37
N GLY A 219 18.38 14.54 -19.63
CA GLY A 219 17.37 15.29 -18.87
C GLY A 219 16.21 15.84 -19.71
N ASN A 220 16.45 16.14 -21.01
CA ASN A 220 15.41 16.56 -21.95
C ASN A 220 14.42 15.44 -22.36
N LYS A 221 14.76 14.18 -22.08
CA LYS A 221 13.89 13.00 -22.31
C LYS A 221 13.10 12.59 -21.06
N ILE A 222 13.28 13.29 -19.97
CA ILE A 222 12.64 12.98 -18.70
C ILE A 222 11.41 13.88 -18.51
N LYS A 223 10.26 13.24 -18.28
CA LYS A 223 9.00 13.93 -17.99
C LYS A 223 8.62 13.71 -16.53
N PHE A 224 8.39 14.81 -15.83
CA PHE A 224 7.83 14.76 -14.48
C PHE A 224 6.32 14.85 -14.58
N ILE A 225 5.65 13.84 -14.04
CA ILE A 225 4.20 13.75 -14.00
C ILE A 225 3.78 14.04 -12.56
N PRO A 226 2.87 14.97 -12.33
CA PRO A 226 2.36 15.23 -11.00
C PRO A 226 1.62 14.00 -10.47
N ARG A 227 1.59 13.86 -9.14
CA ARG A 227 0.80 12.84 -8.47
C ARG A 227 -0.66 12.94 -8.91
N GLN A 228 -1.27 11.80 -9.17
CA GLN A 228 -2.66 11.69 -9.57
C GLN A 228 -3.56 11.46 -8.35
N GLU A 229 -4.80 11.93 -8.44
CA GLU A 229 -5.75 11.86 -7.34
C GLU A 229 -6.57 10.56 -7.37
N THR A 230 -6.86 10.04 -8.56
CA THR A 230 -7.69 8.85 -8.72
C THR A 230 -6.92 7.68 -9.36
N HIS A 231 -7.39 6.47 -9.14
CA HIS A 231 -6.84 5.27 -9.79
C HIS A 231 -7.05 5.29 -11.31
N GLU A 232 -8.16 5.86 -11.78
CA GLU A 232 -8.44 6.05 -13.20
C GLU A 232 -7.41 6.97 -13.85
N ASP A 233 -7.01 8.05 -13.19
CA ASP A 233 -5.98 8.96 -13.69
C ASP A 233 -4.60 8.27 -13.74
N VAL A 234 -4.26 7.50 -12.71
CA VAL A 234 -3.05 6.66 -12.71
C VAL A 234 -3.08 5.68 -13.88
N TYR A 235 -4.20 4.99 -14.08
CA TYR A 235 -4.36 4.06 -15.20
C TYR A 235 -4.23 4.79 -16.56
N ASN A 236 -4.80 5.99 -16.70
CA ASN A 236 -4.70 6.78 -17.94
C ASN A 236 -3.25 7.16 -18.29
N ILE A 237 -2.37 7.24 -17.31
CA ILE A 237 -0.93 7.38 -17.54
C ILE A 237 -0.32 6.02 -17.88
N MET A 238 -0.57 4.99 -17.06
CA MET A 238 0.02 3.67 -17.22
C MET A 238 -0.30 3.02 -18.55
N ARG A 239 -1.51 3.23 -19.10
CA ARG A 239 -1.91 2.71 -20.43
C ARG A 239 -1.14 3.33 -21.61
N ARG A 240 -0.32 4.34 -21.37
CA ARG A 240 0.47 5.06 -22.38
C ARG A 240 1.96 4.73 -22.31
N VAL A 241 2.38 3.91 -21.36
CA VAL A 241 3.78 3.54 -21.16
C VAL A 241 4.02 2.10 -21.59
N ASP A 242 5.26 1.76 -21.87
CA ASP A 242 5.65 0.46 -22.39
C ASP A 242 6.32 -0.41 -21.35
N CYS A 243 7.06 0.20 -20.43
CA CYS A 243 7.86 -0.51 -19.43
C CYS A 243 7.81 0.21 -18.07
N GLY A 244 7.50 -0.53 -17.00
CA GLY A 244 7.70 -0.10 -15.63
C GLY A 244 9.14 -0.34 -15.18
N VAL A 245 9.77 0.61 -14.51
CA VAL A 245 11.15 0.56 -14.00
C VAL A 245 11.23 1.02 -12.55
#